data_673162b32ffa9b7596113c9a01b4ebdf
#
_entry.id   673162b32ffa9b7596113c9a01b4ebdf
#
_cell.length_a   1.000
_cell.length_b   1.000
_cell.length_c   1.000
_cell.angle_alpha   90.00
_cell.angle_beta   90.00
_cell.angle_gamma   90.00
#
_symmetry.space_group_name_H-M   'P 1'
#
loop_
_entity.id
_entity.type
_entity.pdbx_description
1 polymer ?
#
loop_
_entity_poly.entity_id
_entity_poly.type
_entity_poly.pdbx_seq_one_letter_code
_entity_poly.pdbx_strand_id
1 'polypeptide(L)'
;MTAVKHQSSLERPVDLLFLILAALFLASLVVCNLIANKFLTVDLGFKVFTLSAGALPYPITFLATDLLSELYGRKRANAVVMAGFVASVFAIFALWLGGQFQAIDGSPVSQETYKAAFGNTWRVISASMAAYLFAQFLDVRLFHFWRDLTKGKHLWLRNNASTVVSQLLDSVLVVLVLFWGVKPSGEMLSIIFDLWLFKTLVALADTPLFYLGTWFFKRTPSRQL
;
A
#
# COMPACT_ATOMS: atom_id res chain seq x y z
N MET A 1 -31.18 -27.23 25.55
CA MET A 1 -31.15 -26.45 24.31
C MET A 1 -30.34 -25.18 24.56
N THR A 2 -29.05 -25.25 24.35
CA THR A 2 -28.12 -24.12 24.51
C THR A 2 -27.89 -23.51 23.13
N ALA A 3 -28.47 -22.34 22.88
CA ALA A 3 -28.25 -21.56 21.69
C ALA A 3 -26.79 -21.07 21.64
N VAL A 4 -25.96 -21.68 20.79
CA VAL A 4 -24.65 -21.17 20.45
C VAL A 4 -24.87 -19.85 19.69
N LYS A 5 -24.66 -18.71 20.37
CA LYS A 5 -24.62 -17.40 19.76
C LYS A 5 -23.46 -17.38 18.76
N HIS A 6 -23.79 -17.46 17.51
CA HIS A 6 -22.87 -17.14 16.40
C HIS A 6 -22.63 -15.62 16.43
N GLN A 7 -21.69 -15.18 17.27
CA GLN A 7 -21.26 -13.77 17.27
C GLN A 7 -20.63 -13.49 15.90
N SER A 8 -21.29 -12.66 15.14
CA SER A 8 -20.81 -12.22 13.83
C SER A 8 -19.46 -11.49 14.02
N SER A 9 -18.52 -11.76 13.13
CA SER A 9 -17.15 -11.20 13.12
C SER A 9 -17.09 -9.65 13.01
N LEU A 10 -18.25 -9.01 12.98
CA LEU A 10 -18.41 -7.54 12.89
C LEU A 10 -18.56 -6.88 14.29
N GLU A 11 -18.69 -7.66 15.37
CA GLU A 11 -19.00 -7.13 16.71
C GLU A 11 -17.79 -6.94 17.62
N ARG A 12 -16.55 -7.14 17.15
CA ARG A 12 -15.40 -6.74 17.95
C ARG A 12 -15.30 -5.22 17.95
N PRO A 13 -15.21 -4.58 19.11
CA PRO A 13 -15.01 -3.12 19.18
C PRO A 13 -13.75 -2.74 18.40
N VAL A 14 -13.77 -1.56 17.79
CA VAL A 14 -12.59 -0.97 17.16
C VAL A 14 -11.64 -0.62 18.29
N ASP A 15 -10.49 -1.28 18.33
CA ASP A 15 -9.48 -1.04 19.34
C ASP A 15 -8.41 -0.06 18.82
N LEU A 16 -7.60 0.49 19.73
CA LEU A 16 -6.55 1.46 19.39
C LEU A 16 -5.55 0.89 18.36
N LEU A 17 -5.24 -0.40 18.43
CA LEU A 17 -4.33 -1.04 17.48
C LEU A 17 -4.90 -1.04 16.07
N PHE A 18 -6.20 -1.37 15.91
CA PHE A 18 -6.86 -1.29 14.60
C PHE A 18 -6.77 0.12 14.02
N LEU A 19 -7.04 1.16 14.84
CA LEU A 19 -6.96 2.55 14.42
C LEU A 19 -5.54 2.93 14.01
N ILE A 20 -4.52 2.53 14.78
CA ILE A 20 -3.11 2.81 14.46
C ILE A 20 -2.73 2.14 13.13
N LEU A 21 -3.03 0.86 12.93
CA LEU A 21 -2.71 0.15 11.70
C LEU A 21 -3.44 0.76 10.49
N ALA A 22 -4.72 1.09 10.64
CA ALA A 22 -5.49 1.76 9.61
C ALA A 22 -4.91 3.15 9.29
N ALA A 23 -4.59 3.95 10.31
CA ALA A 23 -3.99 5.28 10.14
C ALA A 23 -2.62 5.22 9.46
N LEU A 24 -1.75 4.28 9.85
CA LEU A 24 -0.44 4.07 9.21
C LEU A 24 -0.61 3.66 7.75
N PHE A 25 -1.55 2.77 7.45
CA PHE A 25 -1.87 2.40 6.08
C PHE A 25 -2.32 3.62 5.25
N LEU A 26 -3.31 4.38 5.75
CA LEU A 26 -3.87 5.54 5.06
C LEU A 26 -2.81 6.63 4.85
N ALA A 27 -2.04 6.96 5.89
CA ALA A 27 -0.97 7.95 5.82
C ALA A 27 0.12 7.54 4.83
N SER A 28 0.60 6.28 4.90
CA SER A 28 1.61 5.76 3.98
C SER A 28 1.12 5.78 2.54
N LEU A 29 -0.12 5.36 2.28
CA LEU A 29 -0.70 5.35 0.94
C LEU A 29 -0.78 6.76 0.34
N VAL A 30 -1.28 7.74 1.11
CA VAL A 30 -1.37 9.13 0.66
C VAL A 30 0.03 9.72 0.43
N VAL A 31 0.96 9.53 1.38
CA VAL A 31 2.33 10.04 1.26
C VAL A 31 3.06 9.41 0.07
N CYS A 32 2.92 8.10 -0.17
CA CYS A 32 3.48 7.44 -1.35
C CYS A 32 3.11 8.17 -2.64
N ASN A 33 1.83 8.53 -2.78
CA ASN A 33 1.33 9.21 -3.97
C ASN A 33 1.82 10.67 -4.06
N LEU A 34 1.92 11.39 -2.94
CA LEU A 34 2.38 12.79 -2.90
C LEU A 34 3.83 12.94 -3.33
N ILE A 35 4.70 12.00 -2.94
CA ILE A 35 6.14 12.06 -3.23
C ILE A 35 6.54 11.23 -4.46
N ALA A 36 5.58 10.61 -5.14
CA ALA A 36 5.85 9.69 -6.26
C ALA A 36 6.57 10.33 -7.44
N ASN A 37 6.42 11.65 -7.64
CA ASN A 37 7.06 12.37 -8.73
C ASN A 37 8.57 12.56 -8.55
N LYS A 38 9.11 12.38 -7.35
CA LYS A 38 10.54 12.42 -7.10
C LYS A 38 11.15 11.04 -7.37
N PHE A 39 12.11 10.97 -8.29
CA PHE A 39 12.91 9.78 -8.54
C PHE A 39 14.24 9.86 -7.77
N LEU A 40 14.70 8.73 -7.30
CA LEU A 40 15.95 8.57 -6.55
C LEU A 40 16.62 7.23 -6.92
N THR A 41 17.88 7.12 -6.58
CA THR A 41 18.64 5.87 -6.73
C THR A 41 18.90 5.24 -5.36
N VAL A 42 18.71 3.93 -5.28
CA VAL A 42 19.06 3.12 -4.10
C VAL A 42 20.10 2.10 -4.53
N ASP A 43 21.30 2.21 -3.98
CA ASP A 43 22.37 1.25 -4.20
C ASP A 43 22.36 0.19 -3.08
N LEU A 44 22.07 -1.05 -3.45
CA LEU A 44 22.10 -2.20 -2.54
C LEU A 44 23.42 -3.00 -2.64
N GLY A 45 24.46 -2.44 -3.27
CA GLY A 45 25.77 -3.05 -3.45
C GLY A 45 25.84 -4.04 -4.61
N PHE A 46 24.82 -4.88 -4.83
CA PHE A 46 24.74 -5.81 -5.96
C PHE A 46 23.99 -5.22 -7.17
N LYS A 47 23.17 -4.19 -6.95
CA LYS A 47 22.42 -3.50 -7.99
C LYS A 47 21.99 -2.12 -7.54
N VAL A 48 22.10 -1.15 -8.45
CA VAL A 48 21.52 0.20 -8.29
C VAL A 48 20.10 0.20 -8.87
N PHE A 49 19.13 0.52 -8.04
CA PHE A 49 17.72 0.62 -8.42
C PHE A 49 17.35 2.09 -8.61
N THR A 50 16.70 2.41 -9.71
CA THR A 50 16.08 3.73 -9.91
C THR A 50 14.60 3.64 -9.57
N LEU A 51 14.18 4.34 -8.52
CA LEU A 51 12.86 4.20 -7.92
C LEU A 51 12.20 5.57 -7.76
N SER A 52 10.87 5.57 -7.76
CA SER A 52 10.10 6.69 -7.24
C SER A 52 10.26 6.78 -5.72
N ALA A 53 10.34 7.98 -5.15
CA ALA A 53 10.36 8.18 -3.70
C ALA A 53 9.13 7.57 -3.00
N GLY A 54 8.00 7.47 -3.71
CA GLY A 54 6.80 6.78 -3.21
C GLY A 54 7.00 5.31 -2.91
N ALA A 55 8.04 4.67 -3.48
CA ALA A 55 8.36 3.28 -3.17
C ALA A 55 8.94 3.07 -1.76
N LEU A 56 9.44 4.12 -1.09
CA LEU A 56 10.06 4.02 0.23
C LEU A 56 9.04 3.71 1.35
N PRO A 57 7.93 4.45 1.51
CA PRO A 57 6.92 4.13 2.52
C PRO A 57 5.95 3.03 2.09
N TYR A 58 6.00 2.59 0.82
CA TYR A 58 5.08 1.61 0.25
C TYR A 58 5.01 0.26 1.00
N PRO A 59 6.14 -0.32 1.48
CA PRO A 59 6.11 -1.57 2.25
C PRO A 59 5.23 -1.50 3.50
N ILE A 60 5.14 -0.33 4.14
CA ILE A 60 4.29 -0.11 5.32
C ILE A 60 2.81 -0.39 5.00
N THR A 61 2.37 -0.11 3.77
CA THR A 61 0.99 -0.35 3.36
C THR A 61 0.66 -1.85 3.37
N PHE A 62 1.56 -2.70 2.87
CA PHE A 62 1.37 -4.14 2.84
C PHE A 62 1.52 -4.76 4.23
N LEU A 63 2.54 -4.36 4.98
CA LEU A 63 2.72 -4.82 6.37
C LEU A 63 1.48 -4.50 7.23
N ALA A 64 0.94 -3.29 7.11
CA ALA A 64 -0.24 -2.89 7.86
C ALA A 64 -1.49 -3.69 7.46
N THR A 65 -1.72 -3.93 6.16
CA THR A 65 -2.87 -4.72 5.69
C THR A 65 -2.74 -6.20 5.99
N ASP A 66 -1.53 -6.76 5.98
CA ASP A 66 -1.26 -8.14 6.39
C ASP A 66 -1.52 -8.34 7.89
N LEU A 67 -1.06 -7.40 8.73
CA LEU A 67 -1.38 -7.39 10.16
C LEU A 67 -2.89 -7.24 10.40
N LEU A 68 -3.55 -6.33 9.68
CA LEU A 68 -5.01 -6.18 9.75
C LEU A 68 -5.72 -7.47 9.32
N SER A 69 -5.27 -8.11 8.25
CA SER A 69 -5.83 -9.37 7.76
C SER A 69 -5.65 -10.51 8.75
N GLU A 70 -4.49 -10.61 9.40
CA GLU A 70 -4.19 -11.65 10.39
C GLU A 70 -4.93 -11.44 11.71
N LEU A 71 -5.00 -10.20 12.20
CA LEU A 71 -5.55 -9.89 13.53
C LEU A 71 -7.07 -9.65 13.49
N TYR A 72 -7.59 -9.03 12.43
CA TYR A 72 -8.99 -8.57 12.35
C TYR A 72 -9.79 -9.21 11.21
N GLY A 73 -9.13 -9.96 10.34
CA GLY A 73 -9.74 -10.70 9.24
C GLY A 73 -10.01 -9.89 7.98
N ARG A 74 -10.28 -10.62 6.89
CA ARG A 74 -10.38 -10.11 5.52
C ARG A 74 -11.37 -8.95 5.34
N LYS A 75 -12.56 -9.02 5.96
CA LYS A 75 -13.59 -7.99 5.78
C LYS A 75 -13.12 -6.63 6.26
N ARG A 76 -12.45 -6.58 7.43
CA ARG A 76 -11.92 -5.35 8.00
C ARG A 76 -10.71 -4.84 7.23
N ALA A 77 -9.79 -5.72 6.81
CA ALA A 77 -8.67 -5.35 5.96
C ALA A 77 -9.15 -4.72 4.64
N ASN A 78 -10.12 -5.33 3.94
CA ASN A 78 -10.71 -4.78 2.72
C ASN A 78 -11.40 -3.42 2.97
N ALA A 79 -12.07 -3.24 4.11
CA ALA A 79 -12.69 -1.96 4.45
C ALA A 79 -11.63 -0.84 4.62
N VAL A 80 -10.48 -1.15 5.24
CA VAL A 80 -9.36 -0.21 5.36
C VAL A 80 -8.74 0.11 4.00
N VAL A 81 -8.58 -0.89 3.12
CA VAL A 81 -8.12 -0.68 1.72
C VAL A 81 -9.07 0.26 0.97
N MET A 82 -10.38 0.05 1.11
CA MET A 82 -11.37 0.94 0.48
C MET A 82 -11.34 2.36 1.08
N ALA A 83 -11.17 2.49 2.39
CA ALA A 83 -10.98 3.79 3.04
C ALA A 83 -9.72 4.50 2.53
N GLY A 84 -8.64 3.76 2.27
CA GLY A 84 -7.42 4.27 1.63
C GLY A 84 -7.67 4.82 0.24
N PHE A 85 -8.46 4.13 -0.56
CA PHE A 85 -8.87 4.62 -1.88
C PHE A 85 -9.64 5.95 -1.77
N VAL A 86 -10.62 6.04 -0.87
CA VAL A 86 -11.38 7.27 -0.65
C VAL A 86 -10.48 8.42 -0.17
N ALA A 87 -9.57 8.15 0.79
CA ALA A 87 -8.62 9.14 1.28
C ALA A 87 -7.70 9.66 0.18
N SER A 88 -7.28 8.79 -0.73
CA SER A 88 -6.43 9.15 -1.85
C SER A 88 -7.17 9.99 -2.90
N VAL A 89 -8.44 9.65 -3.19
CA VAL A 89 -9.30 10.49 -4.06
C VAL A 89 -9.49 11.88 -3.45
N PHE A 90 -9.71 11.95 -2.14
CA PHE A 90 -9.78 13.23 -1.42
C PHE A 90 -8.48 14.02 -1.52
N ALA A 91 -7.33 13.37 -1.35
CA ALA A 91 -6.03 14.03 -1.48
C ALA A 91 -5.81 14.63 -2.88
N ILE A 92 -6.17 13.90 -3.96
CA ILE A 92 -6.13 14.43 -5.34
C ILE A 92 -7.03 15.63 -5.48
N PHE A 93 -8.25 15.55 -4.97
CA PHE A 93 -9.20 16.66 -5.01
C PHE A 93 -8.66 17.89 -4.27
N ALA A 94 -8.09 17.72 -3.08
CA ALA A 94 -7.52 18.80 -2.29
C ALA A 94 -6.32 19.46 -3.01
N LEU A 95 -5.44 18.66 -3.63
CA LEU A 95 -4.33 19.17 -4.43
C LEU A 95 -4.80 19.92 -5.68
N TRP A 96 -5.79 19.38 -6.38
CA TRP A 96 -6.40 20.05 -7.53
C TRP A 96 -7.03 21.38 -7.11
N LEU A 97 -7.80 21.39 -6.01
CA LEU A 97 -8.45 22.60 -5.49
C LEU A 97 -7.41 23.66 -5.11
N GLY A 98 -6.33 23.27 -4.39
CA GLY A 98 -5.24 24.18 -4.07
C GLY A 98 -4.57 24.79 -5.30
N GLY A 99 -4.49 24.04 -6.40
CA GLY A 99 -3.93 24.50 -7.68
C GLY A 99 -4.81 25.52 -8.43
N GLN A 100 -6.11 25.67 -8.08
CA GLN A 100 -7.01 26.64 -8.70
C GLN A 100 -6.76 28.08 -8.20
N PHE A 101 -6.13 28.24 -7.04
CA PHE A 101 -5.86 29.55 -6.45
C PHE A 101 -4.42 29.98 -6.74
N GLN A 102 -4.23 31.25 -7.11
CA GLN A 102 -2.90 31.81 -7.39
C GLN A 102 -2.10 31.96 -6.10
N ALA A 103 -0.81 31.63 -6.17
CA ALA A 103 0.10 31.92 -5.07
C ALA A 103 0.25 33.44 -4.92
N ILE A 104 0.24 33.94 -3.68
CA ILE A 104 0.50 35.34 -3.39
C ILE A 104 1.99 35.67 -3.57
N ASP A 105 2.31 36.96 -3.73
CA ASP A 105 3.70 37.43 -3.76
C ASP A 105 4.40 37.07 -2.44
N GLY A 106 5.62 36.51 -2.55
CA GLY A 106 6.38 36.05 -1.39
C GLY A 106 5.97 34.68 -0.82
N SER A 107 5.04 33.95 -1.48
CA SER A 107 4.73 32.57 -1.12
C SER A 107 5.99 31.69 -1.17
N PRO A 108 6.26 30.83 -0.17
CA PRO A 108 7.40 29.90 -0.19
C PRO A 108 7.37 28.93 -1.38
N VAL A 109 6.19 28.64 -1.93
CA VAL A 109 5.99 27.79 -3.10
C VAL A 109 5.28 28.65 -4.16
N SER A 110 5.96 28.85 -5.31
CA SER A 110 5.36 29.57 -6.43
C SER A 110 4.26 28.73 -7.09
N GLN A 111 3.38 29.38 -7.85
CA GLN A 111 2.34 28.71 -8.62
C GLN A 111 2.94 27.71 -9.63
N GLU A 112 4.07 28.05 -10.24
CA GLU A 112 4.75 27.15 -11.18
C GLU A 112 5.31 25.91 -10.48
N THR A 113 5.95 26.10 -9.31
CA THR A 113 6.47 24.99 -8.50
C THR A 113 5.35 24.07 -8.04
N TYR A 114 4.22 24.63 -7.60
CA TYR A 114 3.04 23.86 -7.21
C TYR A 114 2.48 23.07 -8.40
N LYS A 115 2.32 23.71 -9.57
CA LYS A 115 1.85 23.04 -10.78
C LYS A 115 2.84 21.98 -11.28
N ALA A 116 4.13 22.21 -11.19
CA ALA A 116 5.16 21.23 -11.55
C ALA A 116 5.12 20.00 -10.64
N ALA A 117 4.91 20.20 -9.32
CA ALA A 117 4.85 19.12 -8.35
C ALA A 117 3.54 18.34 -8.42
N PHE A 118 2.39 19.02 -8.63
CA PHE A 118 1.07 18.42 -8.44
C PHE A 118 0.12 18.53 -9.65
N GLY A 119 0.35 19.44 -10.58
CA GLY A 119 -0.61 19.79 -11.64
C GLY A 119 -0.83 18.70 -12.70
N ASN A 120 0.21 17.98 -13.11
CA ASN A 120 0.13 16.90 -14.09
C ASN A 120 -0.06 15.53 -13.46
N THR A 121 -0.16 15.47 -12.15
CA THR A 121 -0.06 14.24 -11.35
C THR A 121 -1.38 13.51 -11.23
N TRP A 122 -2.52 14.19 -11.41
CA TRP A 122 -3.84 13.58 -11.21
C TRP A 122 -4.06 12.33 -12.08
N ARG A 123 -3.61 12.36 -13.33
CA ARG A 123 -3.76 11.25 -14.28
C ARG A 123 -2.89 10.06 -13.91
N VAL A 124 -1.63 10.35 -13.55
CA VAL A 124 -0.65 9.35 -13.11
C VAL A 124 -1.05 8.76 -11.76
N ILE A 125 -1.44 9.62 -10.81
CA ILE A 125 -1.88 9.19 -9.47
C ILE A 125 -3.15 8.35 -9.57
N SER A 126 -4.17 8.79 -10.31
CA SER A 126 -5.42 8.03 -10.45
C SER A 126 -5.19 6.63 -11.03
N ALA A 127 -4.32 6.55 -12.03
CA ALA A 127 -3.98 5.28 -12.65
C ALA A 127 -3.16 4.37 -11.72
N SER A 128 -2.15 4.94 -11.04
CA SER A 128 -1.34 4.23 -10.04
C SER A 128 -2.20 3.75 -8.87
N MET A 129 -3.16 4.57 -8.45
CA MET A 129 -4.08 4.20 -7.36
C MET A 129 -5.04 3.08 -7.75
N ALA A 130 -5.56 3.09 -8.98
CA ALA A 130 -6.37 1.99 -9.47
C ALA A 130 -5.54 0.69 -9.48
N ALA A 131 -4.32 0.72 -10.03
CA ALA A 131 -3.41 -0.43 -10.02
C ALA A 131 -3.13 -0.92 -8.59
N TYR A 132 -2.81 -0.01 -7.68
CA TYR A 132 -2.59 -0.31 -6.27
C TYR A 132 -3.82 -0.95 -5.62
N LEU A 133 -5.02 -0.41 -5.86
CA LEU A 133 -6.25 -0.96 -5.29
C LEU A 133 -6.48 -2.41 -5.73
N PHE A 134 -6.28 -2.70 -7.03
CA PHE A 134 -6.38 -4.07 -7.54
C PHE A 134 -5.34 -4.99 -6.92
N ALA A 135 -4.07 -4.54 -6.84
CA ALA A 135 -2.99 -5.30 -6.21
C ALA A 135 -3.27 -5.58 -4.74
N GLN A 136 -3.77 -4.58 -4.00
CA GLN A 136 -4.06 -4.70 -2.58
C GLN A 136 -5.25 -5.65 -2.31
N PHE A 137 -6.31 -5.60 -3.11
CA PHE A 137 -7.39 -6.58 -3.00
C PHE A 137 -6.94 -8.00 -3.36
N LEU A 138 -6.06 -8.13 -4.35
CA LEU A 138 -5.46 -9.42 -4.68
C LEU A 138 -4.62 -9.94 -3.53
N ASP A 139 -3.79 -9.09 -2.92
CA ASP A 139 -2.95 -9.44 -1.77
C ASP A 139 -3.79 -9.98 -0.61
N VAL A 140 -4.79 -9.25 -0.19
CA VAL A 140 -5.71 -9.69 0.88
C VAL A 140 -6.40 -11.02 0.53
N ARG A 141 -6.77 -11.23 -0.74
CA ARG A 141 -7.38 -12.50 -1.18
C ARG A 141 -6.39 -13.66 -1.15
N LEU A 142 -5.18 -13.44 -1.66
CA LEU A 142 -4.12 -14.45 -1.68
C LEU A 142 -3.65 -14.79 -0.27
N PHE A 143 -3.52 -13.80 0.62
CA PHE A 143 -3.20 -14.03 2.02
C PHE A 143 -4.18 -15.00 2.68
N HIS A 144 -5.48 -14.81 2.48
CA HIS A 144 -6.50 -15.71 3.03
C HIS A 144 -6.55 -17.06 2.30
N PHE A 145 -6.35 -17.10 0.98
CA PHE A 145 -6.23 -18.34 0.21
C PHE A 145 -5.10 -19.22 0.76
N TRP A 146 -3.90 -18.67 0.94
CA TRP A 146 -2.78 -19.40 1.52
C TRP A 146 -3.04 -19.81 2.97
N ARG A 147 -3.71 -18.96 3.74
CA ARG A 147 -4.12 -19.30 5.11
C ARG A 147 -5.03 -20.52 5.15
N ASP A 148 -6.04 -20.57 4.28
CA ASP A 148 -6.99 -21.68 4.24
C ASP A 148 -6.31 -22.96 3.73
N LEU A 149 -5.49 -22.86 2.70
CA LEU A 149 -4.73 -23.99 2.14
C LEU A 149 -3.76 -24.60 3.16
N THR A 150 -3.09 -23.76 3.96
CA THR A 150 -2.13 -24.20 4.99
C THR A 150 -2.78 -24.50 6.35
N LYS A 151 -4.12 -24.43 6.44
CA LYS A 151 -4.88 -24.58 7.71
C LYS A 151 -4.34 -23.67 8.82
N GLY A 152 -3.99 -22.44 8.47
CA GLY A 152 -3.45 -21.44 9.39
C GLY A 152 -1.98 -21.61 9.77
N LYS A 153 -1.29 -22.63 9.25
CA LYS A 153 0.15 -22.84 9.42
C LYS A 153 0.96 -21.98 8.43
N HIS A 154 2.28 -21.90 8.63
CA HIS A 154 3.21 -21.24 7.72
C HIS A 154 2.86 -19.78 7.44
N LEU A 155 2.86 -18.97 8.50
CA LEU A 155 2.57 -17.52 8.44
C LEU A 155 3.46 -16.81 7.42
N TRP A 156 4.76 -17.16 7.35
CA TRP A 156 5.71 -16.58 6.40
C TRP A 156 5.31 -16.81 4.94
N LEU A 157 4.79 -18.00 4.63
CA LEU A 157 4.38 -18.34 3.26
C LEU A 157 3.20 -17.48 2.82
N ARG A 158 2.17 -17.37 3.65
CA ARG A 158 0.98 -16.57 3.28
C ARG A 158 1.29 -15.09 3.17
N ASN A 159 2.16 -14.56 4.04
CA ASN A 159 2.62 -13.17 3.96
C ASN A 159 3.41 -12.93 2.68
N ASN A 160 4.49 -13.67 2.48
CA ASN A 160 5.39 -13.41 1.37
C ASN A 160 4.80 -13.83 0.01
N ALA A 161 4.09 -14.97 -0.08
CA ALA A 161 3.53 -15.42 -1.34
C ALA A 161 2.40 -14.51 -1.84
N SER A 162 1.55 -13.97 -0.94
CA SER A 162 0.54 -12.99 -1.35
C SER A 162 1.19 -11.71 -1.85
N THR A 163 2.16 -11.18 -1.10
CA THR A 163 2.82 -9.93 -1.42
C THR A 163 3.64 -10.02 -2.70
N VAL A 164 4.40 -11.09 -2.93
CA VAL A 164 5.19 -11.27 -4.15
C VAL A 164 4.30 -11.22 -5.40
N VAL A 165 3.15 -11.90 -5.38
CA VAL A 165 2.23 -11.94 -6.53
C VAL A 165 1.49 -10.60 -6.70
N SER A 166 1.00 -10.01 -5.62
CA SER A 166 0.31 -8.72 -5.67
C SER A 166 1.22 -7.58 -6.12
N GLN A 167 2.49 -7.58 -5.69
CA GLN A 167 3.50 -6.61 -6.11
C GLN A 167 3.89 -6.76 -7.58
N LEU A 168 3.88 -7.98 -8.12
CA LEU A 168 4.07 -8.18 -9.56
C LEU A 168 2.93 -7.51 -10.34
N LEU A 169 1.69 -7.76 -9.95
CA LEU A 169 0.52 -7.14 -10.58
C LEU A 169 0.58 -5.61 -10.50
N ASP A 170 0.88 -5.06 -9.32
CA ASP A 170 1.03 -3.62 -9.14
C ASP A 170 2.11 -3.04 -10.05
N SER A 171 3.30 -3.65 -10.09
CA SER A 171 4.41 -3.21 -10.94
C SER A 171 4.05 -3.24 -12.42
N VAL A 172 3.39 -4.29 -12.87
CA VAL A 172 2.89 -4.42 -14.25
C VAL A 172 1.90 -3.32 -14.57
N LEU A 173 0.87 -3.13 -13.74
CA LEU A 173 -0.18 -2.15 -14.00
C LEU A 173 0.36 -0.72 -13.98
N VAL A 174 1.18 -0.38 -12.99
CA VAL A 174 1.79 0.97 -12.90
C VAL A 174 2.64 1.28 -14.12
N VAL A 175 3.54 0.36 -14.52
CA VAL A 175 4.42 0.59 -15.68
C VAL A 175 3.64 0.65 -16.98
N LEU A 176 2.65 -0.21 -17.16
CA LEU A 176 1.79 -0.15 -18.35
C LEU A 176 1.06 1.18 -18.45
N VAL A 177 0.44 1.64 -17.36
CA VAL A 177 -0.30 2.91 -17.38
C VAL A 177 0.62 4.11 -17.62
N LEU A 178 1.82 4.11 -17.03
CA LEU A 178 2.75 5.25 -17.16
C LEU A 178 3.45 5.30 -18.52
N PHE A 179 3.79 4.14 -19.08
CA PHE A 179 4.74 4.08 -20.19
C PHE A 179 4.19 3.41 -21.45
N TRP A 180 2.91 2.99 -21.47
CA TRP A 180 2.28 2.47 -22.67
C TRP A 180 2.26 3.51 -23.79
N GLY A 181 2.85 3.16 -24.92
CA GLY A 181 3.00 4.06 -26.07
C GLY A 181 4.11 5.11 -25.93
N VAL A 182 4.83 5.15 -24.79
CA VAL A 182 5.93 6.09 -24.53
C VAL A 182 7.28 5.40 -24.58
N LYS A 183 7.35 4.15 -24.08
CA LYS A 183 8.60 3.37 -24.05
C LYS A 183 8.48 2.05 -24.81
N PRO A 184 9.61 1.56 -25.37
CA PRO A 184 9.66 0.22 -25.98
C PRO A 184 9.32 -0.87 -24.95
N SER A 185 8.70 -1.97 -25.41
CA SER A 185 8.28 -3.09 -24.55
C SER A 185 9.44 -3.71 -23.75
N GLY A 186 10.64 -3.77 -24.30
CA GLY A 186 11.82 -4.28 -23.61
C GLY A 186 12.24 -3.43 -22.41
N GLU A 187 12.19 -2.10 -22.55
CA GLU A 187 12.46 -1.19 -21.43
C GLU A 187 11.39 -1.31 -20.35
N MET A 188 10.11 -1.41 -20.75
CA MET A 188 9.01 -1.59 -19.80
C MET A 188 9.17 -2.86 -18.97
N LEU A 189 9.55 -3.98 -19.62
CA LEU A 189 9.81 -5.24 -18.92
C LEU A 189 10.95 -5.11 -17.90
N SER A 190 12.04 -4.42 -18.27
CA SER A 190 13.15 -4.16 -17.34
C SER A 190 12.69 -3.36 -16.12
N ILE A 191 11.92 -2.28 -16.34
CA ILE A 191 11.37 -1.44 -15.26
C ILE A 191 10.41 -2.25 -14.37
N ILE A 192 9.53 -3.07 -14.95
CA ILE A 192 8.64 -3.96 -14.20
C ILE A 192 9.43 -4.88 -13.29
N PHE A 193 10.47 -5.52 -13.86
CA PHE A 193 11.30 -6.46 -13.11
C PHE A 193 12.03 -5.76 -11.95
N ASP A 194 12.61 -4.58 -12.19
CA ASP A 194 13.33 -3.81 -11.17
C ASP A 194 12.42 -3.38 -10.02
N LEU A 195 11.25 -2.84 -10.36
CA LEU A 195 10.27 -2.43 -9.36
C LEU A 195 9.76 -3.63 -8.55
N TRP A 196 9.42 -4.72 -9.23
CA TRP A 196 8.95 -5.94 -8.58
C TRP A 196 10.03 -6.57 -7.70
N LEU A 197 11.26 -6.68 -8.20
CA LEU A 197 12.37 -7.25 -7.44
C LEU A 197 12.66 -6.44 -6.19
N PHE A 198 12.76 -5.10 -6.30
CA PHE A 198 12.98 -4.23 -5.16
C PHE A 198 11.87 -4.40 -4.11
N LYS A 199 10.61 -4.32 -4.51
CA LYS A 199 9.46 -4.48 -3.61
C LYS A 199 9.44 -5.85 -2.95
N THR A 200 9.79 -6.90 -3.69
CA THR A 200 9.88 -8.27 -3.15
C THR A 200 10.99 -8.39 -2.11
N LEU A 201 12.17 -7.82 -2.37
CA LEU A 201 13.29 -7.82 -1.41
C LEU A 201 12.90 -7.10 -0.11
N VAL A 202 12.24 -5.98 -0.22
CA VAL A 202 11.77 -5.23 0.96
C VAL A 202 10.69 -6.00 1.70
N ALA A 203 9.73 -6.62 1.02
CA ALA A 203 8.70 -7.46 1.64
C ALA A 203 9.30 -8.67 2.39
N LEU A 204 10.35 -9.28 1.83
CA LEU A 204 11.08 -10.33 2.54
C LEU A 204 11.79 -9.79 3.80
N ALA A 205 12.35 -8.58 3.72
CA ALA A 205 12.98 -7.92 4.86
C ALA A 205 11.96 -7.51 5.93
N ASP A 206 10.70 -7.25 5.56
CA ASP A 206 9.61 -6.91 6.49
C ASP A 206 9.05 -8.14 7.23
N THR A 207 9.33 -9.36 6.76
CA THR A 207 8.81 -10.60 7.37
C THR A 207 9.12 -10.70 8.88
N PRO A 208 10.32 -10.40 9.40
CA PRO A 208 10.59 -10.38 10.84
C PRO A 208 9.69 -9.41 11.61
N LEU A 209 9.41 -8.22 11.04
CA LEU A 209 8.54 -7.22 11.65
C LEU A 209 7.09 -7.72 11.70
N PHE A 210 6.62 -8.41 10.66
CA PHE A 210 5.31 -9.04 10.64
C PHE A 210 5.17 -10.11 11.73
N TYR A 211 6.18 -10.97 11.90
CA TYR A 211 6.19 -11.97 12.98
C TYR A 211 6.21 -11.32 14.36
N LEU A 212 7.05 -10.32 14.56
CA LEU A 212 7.13 -9.55 15.81
C LEU A 212 5.77 -8.91 16.14
N GLY A 213 5.15 -8.26 15.15
CA GLY A 213 3.84 -7.64 15.29
C GLY A 213 2.77 -8.67 15.67
N THR A 214 2.68 -9.78 14.92
CA THR A 214 1.70 -10.84 15.22
C THR A 214 1.92 -11.49 16.58
N TRP A 215 3.18 -11.72 16.98
CA TRP A 215 3.51 -12.30 18.29
C TRP A 215 3.13 -11.35 19.44
N PHE A 216 3.51 -10.07 19.32
CA PHE A 216 3.24 -9.07 20.36
C PHE A 216 1.74 -8.85 20.55
N PHE A 217 1.01 -8.64 19.46
CA PHE A 217 -0.41 -8.26 19.53
C PHE A 217 -1.36 -9.44 19.75
N LYS A 218 -0.99 -10.68 19.40
CA LYS A 218 -1.77 -11.87 19.79
C LYS A 218 -1.70 -12.18 21.28
N ARG A 219 -0.65 -11.73 21.97
CA ARG A 219 -0.46 -11.93 23.41
C ARG A 219 -1.10 -10.83 24.27
N THR A 220 -1.35 -9.67 23.71
CA THR A 220 -1.96 -8.55 24.44
C THR A 220 -3.49 -8.72 24.38
N PRO A 221 -4.18 -8.95 25.52
CA PRO A 221 -5.64 -8.91 25.54
C PRO A 221 -6.09 -7.54 25.07
N SER A 222 -7.01 -7.49 24.09
CA SER A 222 -7.57 -6.23 23.58
C SER A 222 -8.08 -5.39 24.76
N ARG A 223 -7.35 -4.34 25.15
CA ARG A 223 -7.90 -3.30 26.01
C ARG A 223 -8.94 -2.55 25.20
N GLN A 224 -10.20 -2.75 25.56
CA GLN A 224 -11.32 -1.99 25.06
C GLN A 224 -11.13 -0.51 25.50
N LEU A 225 -11.20 0.40 24.55
CA LEU A 225 -11.43 1.83 24.81
C LEU A 225 -12.91 2.05 24.99
#